data_174108d1cf14549b584854290deea755
#
_entry.id   174108d1cf14549b584854290deea755
#
_cell.length_a   1.000
_cell.length_b   1.000
_cell.length_c   1.000
_cell.angle_alpha   90.00
_cell.angle_beta   90.00
_cell.angle_gamma   90.00
#
_symmetry.space_group_name_H-M   'P 1'
#
loop_
_entity.id
_entity.type
_entity.pdbx_description
1 polymer ?
#
loop_
_entity_poly.entity_id
_entity_poly.type
_entity_poly.pdbx_seq_one_letter_code
_entity_poly.pdbx_strand_id
1 'polypeptide(L)'
;MKIIMLIIFFSAFCNNIFAANDECISCHEAIGDEAAAKFKEDIHFKKGISCADCHGGDKNSDDQEIAMGTKNFIGVPKGNLISDVCARCHSSREIMKRYGSDLPVDQYSLLESSVHGKISISGNERIVQCITCHNAHGIVHVKNILSPVYALNIINTCSKCHSNSVYMRKYNPSLPIDQLEKYRTSIHGILNAKGNVKAAECVSCHGSHDIKPAEDVNSKVYAAHIPGTCASCHSDKEYMKEFKIPTDQFEKYSSSVHGIALLQKNDLNAPACNDCHGNHGAIPPGIESISSVCGTCHVLNAELFSSSPHKKAFDSRNLPECETCHGNHAIVNSSEKLLGVDNKAVCSKCHTENVEVKGYNSAKIMRRLMDSLSFEEKRAISLIEDAEQKGMEVSEAKFKLRDVRQAKLELRTVIHSFNENKFREAAVDKGLKVSGEIIKEADDAIDEYYFRRFGLGAATLIISVVVISLYLIIRRKESTKVN
;
A
#
# COMPACT_ATOMS: atom_id res chain seq x y z
N MET A 1 71.93 9.14 -45.12
CA MET A 1 70.86 9.31 -44.10
C MET A 1 69.68 10.00 -44.81
N LYS A 2 68.74 9.19 -45.29
CA LYS A 2 67.54 9.69 -46.03
C LYS A 2 66.37 9.72 -45.06
N ILE A 3 65.83 10.89 -44.79
CA ILE A 3 64.66 11.12 -44.00
C ILE A 3 63.46 10.96 -44.94
N ILE A 4 62.65 9.97 -44.76
CA ILE A 4 61.35 9.75 -45.43
C ILE A 4 60.30 10.47 -44.61
N MET A 5 59.74 11.52 -45.19
CA MET A 5 58.62 12.32 -44.63
C MET A 5 57.32 11.64 -45.01
N LEU A 6 56.65 11.03 -44.02
CA LEU A 6 55.35 10.36 -44.15
C LEU A 6 54.24 11.42 -44.06
N ILE A 7 53.62 11.77 -45.19
CA ILE A 7 52.46 12.68 -45.22
C ILE A 7 51.22 11.82 -44.93
N ILE A 8 50.63 11.95 -43.73
CA ILE A 8 49.36 11.37 -43.38
C ILE A 8 48.26 12.27 -43.93
N PHE A 9 47.58 11.82 -44.97
CA PHE A 9 46.35 12.44 -45.47
C PHE A 9 45.22 12.14 -44.50
N PHE A 10 44.86 13.13 -43.70
CA PHE A 10 43.65 13.09 -42.87
C PHE A 10 42.47 13.46 -43.80
N SER A 11 41.83 12.45 -44.38
CA SER A 11 40.56 12.64 -45.07
C SER A 11 39.47 12.87 -44.02
N ALA A 12 39.16 14.15 -43.77
CA ALA A 12 37.96 14.55 -43.04
C ALA A 12 36.75 14.11 -43.84
N PHE A 13 36.15 12.98 -43.49
CA PHE A 13 34.78 12.65 -43.91
C PHE A 13 33.85 13.70 -43.29
N CYS A 14 33.61 14.79 -43.99
CA CYS A 14 32.45 15.62 -43.77
C CYS A 14 31.23 14.73 -44.08
N ASN A 15 30.60 14.17 -43.07
CA ASN A 15 29.24 13.70 -43.17
C ASN A 15 28.35 14.94 -43.41
N ASN A 16 28.23 15.34 -44.67
CA ASN A 16 27.11 16.18 -45.07
C ASN A 16 25.85 15.38 -44.88
N ILE A 17 25.20 15.58 -43.75
CA ILE A 17 23.80 15.21 -43.59
C ILE A 17 23.06 16.09 -44.61
N PHE A 18 22.80 15.53 -45.79
CA PHE A 18 21.84 16.10 -46.71
C PHE A 18 20.50 16.13 -45.97
N ALA A 19 20.12 17.30 -45.45
CA ALA A 19 18.73 17.59 -45.22
C ALA A 19 18.04 17.37 -46.56
N ALA A 20 17.30 16.29 -46.73
CA ALA A 20 16.48 16.07 -47.90
C ALA A 20 15.61 17.34 -48.06
N ASN A 21 15.63 17.98 -49.21
CA ASN A 21 14.71 19.07 -49.50
C ASN A 21 13.30 18.56 -49.23
N ASP A 22 12.66 19.11 -48.23
CA ASP A 22 11.26 18.85 -47.91
C ASP A 22 10.47 20.09 -48.32
N GLU A 23 9.91 20.06 -49.55
CA GLU A 23 9.18 21.19 -50.10
C GLU A 23 7.93 21.53 -49.30
N CYS A 24 7.41 20.58 -48.52
CA CYS A 24 6.35 20.86 -47.54
C CYS A 24 6.80 21.92 -46.53
N ILE A 25 8.04 21.79 -45.99
CA ILE A 25 8.58 22.75 -45.04
C ILE A 25 8.78 24.11 -45.72
N SER A 26 9.38 24.12 -46.92
CA SER A 26 9.66 25.35 -47.66
C SER A 26 8.38 26.15 -47.94
N CYS A 27 7.32 25.47 -48.38
CA CYS A 27 6.04 26.09 -48.68
C CYS A 27 5.33 26.57 -47.41
N HIS A 28 5.24 25.73 -46.38
CA HIS A 28 4.55 26.06 -45.12
C HIS A 28 5.26 27.19 -44.36
N GLU A 29 6.57 27.29 -44.43
CA GLU A 29 7.31 28.43 -43.87
C GLU A 29 7.04 29.71 -44.64
N ALA A 30 6.98 29.65 -45.97
CA ALA A 30 6.70 30.83 -46.81
C ALA A 30 5.33 31.45 -46.50
N ILE A 31 4.36 30.66 -46.09
CA ILE A 31 3.03 31.13 -45.65
C ILE A 31 2.95 31.44 -44.14
N GLY A 32 4.05 31.29 -43.40
CA GLY A 32 4.12 31.61 -41.98
C GLY A 32 3.48 30.55 -41.05
N ASP A 33 3.40 29.30 -41.48
CA ASP A 33 2.86 28.21 -40.63
C ASP A 33 3.81 27.87 -39.48
N GLU A 34 3.36 28.09 -38.25
CA GLU A 34 4.12 27.79 -37.07
C GLU A 34 4.49 26.29 -36.92
N ALA A 35 3.70 25.40 -37.54
CA ALA A 35 3.96 23.96 -37.45
C ALA A 35 5.27 23.59 -38.15
N ALA A 36 5.57 24.22 -39.31
CA ALA A 36 6.83 24.03 -40.03
C ALA A 36 8.03 24.52 -39.20
N ALA A 37 7.93 25.69 -38.59
CA ALA A 37 8.97 26.25 -37.73
C ALA A 37 9.24 25.35 -36.49
N LYS A 38 8.18 24.89 -35.85
CA LYS A 38 8.29 23.98 -34.68
C LYS A 38 8.88 22.62 -35.07
N PHE A 39 8.55 22.11 -36.27
CA PHE A 39 9.05 20.83 -36.75
C PHE A 39 10.56 20.82 -36.96
N LYS A 40 11.18 21.93 -37.36
CA LYS A 40 12.64 22.03 -37.47
C LYS A 40 13.39 21.78 -36.15
N GLU A 41 12.75 22.09 -35.01
CA GLU A 41 13.30 21.83 -33.69
C GLU A 41 12.98 20.40 -33.20
N ASP A 42 12.11 19.69 -33.91
CA ASP A 42 11.61 18.37 -33.57
C ASP A 42 12.70 17.29 -33.68
N ILE A 43 12.63 16.31 -32.78
CA ILE A 43 13.53 15.17 -32.81
C ILE A 43 13.37 14.33 -34.09
N HIS A 44 12.16 14.27 -34.64
CA HIS A 44 11.87 13.55 -35.87
C HIS A 44 12.57 14.21 -37.07
N PHE A 45 12.52 15.53 -37.20
CA PHE A 45 13.28 16.24 -38.22
C PHE A 45 14.79 15.97 -38.10
N LYS A 46 15.34 16.04 -36.89
CA LYS A 46 16.76 15.74 -36.62
C LYS A 46 17.16 14.30 -36.94
N LYS A 47 16.18 13.41 -37.07
CA LYS A 47 16.36 12.01 -37.48
C LYS A 47 16.07 11.77 -38.96
N GLY A 48 15.81 12.82 -39.74
CA GLY A 48 15.55 12.74 -41.18
C GLY A 48 14.13 12.30 -41.55
N ILE A 49 13.21 12.36 -40.60
CA ILE A 49 11.77 12.16 -40.86
C ILE A 49 11.19 13.44 -41.43
N SER A 50 10.34 13.32 -42.45
CA SER A 50 9.72 14.44 -43.19
C SER A 50 8.26 14.64 -42.77
N CYS A 51 7.66 15.76 -43.21
CA CYS A 51 6.23 16.00 -43.05
C CYS A 51 5.37 14.88 -43.68
N ALA A 52 5.80 14.39 -44.85
CA ALA A 52 5.10 13.34 -45.57
C ALA A 52 5.09 11.97 -44.84
N ASP A 53 6.07 11.69 -43.97
CA ASP A 53 6.10 10.44 -43.17
C ASP A 53 4.93 10.36 -42.19
N CYS A 54 4.43 11.50 -41.72
CA CYS A 54 3.26 11.58 -40.82
C CYS A 54 1.98 11.92 -41.59
N HIS A 55 2.03 12.90 -42.49
CA HIS A 55 0.85 13.45 -43.16
C HIS A 55 0.56 12.83 -44.52
N GLY A 56 1.49 12.03 -45.05
CA GLY A 56 1.43 11.56 -46.44
C GLY A 56 1.76 12.69 -47.44
N GLY A 57 1.47 12.47 -48.70
CA GLY A 57 1.77 13.43 -49.74
C GLY A 57 3.12 13.18 -50.42
N ASP A 58 3.51 14.10 -51.34
CA ASP A 58 4.82 14.09 -52.00
C ASP A 58 5.65 15.29 -51.54
N LYS A 59 6.68 15.02 -50.74
CA LYS A 59 7.59 16.01 -50.17
C LYS A 59 8.55 16.63 -51.17
N ASN A 60 8.63 16.09 -52.38
CA ASN A 60 9.56 16.58 -53.43
C ASN A 60 8.89 17.54 -54.40
N SER A 61 7.59 17.78 -54.29
CA SER A 61 6.85 18.71 -55.17
C SER A 61 6.58 20.01 -54.47
N ASP A 62 6.84 21.12 -55.17
CA ASP A 62 6.46 22.48 -54.78
C ASP A 62 5.06 22.87 -55.29
N ASP A 63 4.45 22.02 -56.14
CA ASP A 63 3.06 22.17 -56.59
C ASP A 63 2.09 21.58 -55.53
N GLN A 64 1.19 22.41 -55.02
CA GLN A 64 0.24 22.07 -54.01
C GLN A 64 -0.69 20.89 -54.40
N GLU A 65 -1.15 20.87 -55.68
CA GLU A 65 -2.06 19.84 -56.16
C GLU A 65 -1.35 18.48 -56.26
N ILE A 66 -0.06 18.47 -56.60
CA ILE A 66 0.76 17.26 -56.63
C ILE A 66 1.14 16.86 -55.20
N ALA A 67 1.67 17.79 -54.39
CA ALA A 67 2.16 17.52 -53.05
C ALA A 67 1.05 16.97 -52.13
N MET A 68 -0.15 17.55 -52.15
CA MET A 68 -1.28 17.21 -51.26
C MET A 68 -2.40 16.45 -51.98
N GLY A 69 -2.36 16.27 -53.29
CA GLY A 69 -3.37 15.56 -54.08
C GLY A 69 -3.19 14.04 -54.12
N THR A 70 -2.15 13.50 -53.52
CA THR A 70 -1.89 12.05 -53.47
C THR A 70 -2.89 11.31 -52.60
N LYS A 71 -3.21 10.04 -52.93
CA LYS A 71 -4.15 9.21 -52.17
C LYS A 71 -3.72 8.94 -50.73
N ASN A 72 -2.44 9.06 -50.43
CA ASN A 72 -1.88 8.83 -49.10
C ASN A 72 -1.78 10.11 -48.25
N PHE A 73 -2.13 11.28 -48.81
CA PHE A 73 -2.19 12.53 -48.06
C PHE A 73 -3.43 12.53 -47.15
N ILE A 74 -3.20 12.56 -45.83
CA ILE A 74 -4.26 12.49 -44.82
C ILE A 74 -4.62 13.86 -44.21
N GLY A 75 -3.88 14.92 -44.62
CA GLY A 75 -4.05 16.24 -44.05
C GLY A 75 -3.74 16.27 -42.54
N VAL A 76 -4.51 17.06 -41.78
CA VAL A 76 -4.38 17.11 -40.31
C VAL A 76 -5.13 15.94 -39.72
N PRO A 77 -4.41 14.97 -39.07
CA PRO A 77 -5.05 13.80 -38.42
C PRO A 77 -6.07 14.23 -37.36
N LYS A 78 -7.19 13.54 -37.30
CA LYS A 78 -8.26 13.79 -36.31
C LYS A 78 -8.60 12.51 -35.53
N GLY A 79 -9.11 12.69 -34.33
CA GLY A 79 -9.56 11.60 -33.47
C GLY A 79 -8.46 10.59 -33.22
N ASN A 80 -8.79 9.32 -33.30
CA ASN A 80 -7.84 8.23 -33.05
C ASN A 80 -6.69 8.18 -34.03
N LEU A 81 -6.91 8.66 -35.30
CA LEU A 81 -5.89 8.71 -36.32
C LEU A 81 -4.63 9.47 -35.86
N ILE A 82 -4.76 10.42 -34.95
CA ILE A 82 -3.63 11.14 -34.35
C ILE A 82 -2.62 10.19 -33.73
N SER A 83 -3.08 9.32 -32.82
CA SER A 83 -2.21 8.34 -32.16
C SER A 83 -1.81 7.20 -33.11
N ASP A 84 -2.67 6.83 -34.06
CA ASP A 84 -2.39 5.78 -35.04
C ASP A 84 -1.21 6.17 -35.96
N VAL A 85 -1.11 7.44 -36.35
CA VAL A 85 0.05 7.95 -37.10
C VAL A 85 1.34 7.75 -36.30
N CYS A 86 1.37 8.11 -35.04
CA CYS A 86 2.54 7.92 -34.18
C CYS A 86 2.87 6.42 -34.04
N ALA A 87 1.84 5.59 -33.86
CA ALA A 87 1.97 4.15 -33.62
C ALA A 87 2.57 3.41 -34.82
N ARG A 88 2.43 3.92 -36.09
CA ARG A 88 3.06 3.29 -37.27
C ARG A 88 4.56 3.05 -37.07
N CYS A 89 5.26 3.97 -36.43
CA CYS A 89 6.67 3.82 -36.07
C CYS A 89 6.87 3.36 -34.62
N HIS A 90 6.21 4.02 -33.67
CA HIS A 90 6.42 3.78 -32.22
C HIS A 90 5.89 2.43 -31.73
N SER A 91 5.15 1.67 -32.55
CA SER A 91 4.80 0.27 -32.25
C SER A 91 5.64 -0.75 -33.04
N SER A 92 6.61 -0.30 -33.85
CA SER A 92 7.48 -1.17 -34.65
C SER A 92 8.93 -1.09 -34.17
N ARG A 93 9.41 -2.17 -33.56
CA ARG A 93 10.82 -2.24 -33.12
C ARG A 93 11.81 -2.13 -34.28
N GLU A 94 11.45 -2.64 -35.46
CA GLU A 94 12.29 -2.56 -36.64
C GLU A 94 12.45 -1.11 -37.10
N ILE A 95 11.34 -0.38 -37.21
CA ILE A 95 11.36 1.03 -37.63
C ILE A 95 12.11 1.87 -36.59
N MET A 96 11.82 1.70 -35.30
CA MET A 96 12.49 2.45 -34.24
C MET A 96 14.02 2.26 -34.26
N LYS A 97 14.48 1.00 -34.44
CA LYS A 97 15.91 0.70 -34.56
C LYS A 97 16.55 1.35 -35.81
N ARG A 98 15.84 1.42 -36.93
CA ARG A 98 16.33 2.08 -38.16
C ARG A 98 16.68 3.54 -37.90
N TYR A 99 15.93 4.23 -37.03
CA TYR A 99 16.21 5.60 -36.62
C TYR A 99 17.09 5.70 -35.35
N GLY A 100 17.69 4.61 -34.93
CA GLY A 100 18.60 4.56 -33.77
C GLY A 100 17.92 4.82 -32.44
N SER A 101 16.69 4.31 -32.27
CA SER A 101 15.93 4.43 -31.03
C SER A 101 15.75 3.07 -30.35
N ASP A 102 16.06 3.01 -29.06
CA ASP A 102 15.83 1.85 -28.19
C ASP A 102 14.59 2.01 -27.28
N LEU A 103 13.74 3.02 -27.57
CA LEU A 103 12.50 3.20 -26.81
C LEU A 103 11.63 1.94 -26.89
N PRO A 104 10.90 1.62 -25.80
CA PRO A 104 9.89 0.57 -25.84
C PRO A 104 8.86 0.83 -26.95
N VAL A 105 8.24 -0.21 -27.48
CA VAL A 105 7.28 -0.12 -28.60
C VAL A 105 5.85 -0.49 -28.17
N ASP A 106 5.59 -0.45 -26.88
CA ASP A 106 4.33 -0.82 -26.26
C ASP A 106 3.49 0.39 -25.78
N GLN A 107 4.00 1.63 -25.91
CA GLN A 107 3.32 2.82 -25.40
C GLN A 107 1.91 3.00 -25.95
N TYR A 108 1.69 2.64 -27.24
CA TYR A 108 0.38 2.74 -27.84
C TYR A 108 -0.61 1.74 -27.22
N SER A 109 -0.22 0.47 -27.10
CA SER A 109 -1.05 -0.56 -26.47
C SER A 109 -1.29 -0.30 -24.97
N LEU A 110 -0.29 0.26 -24.29
CA LEU A 110 -0.45 0.70 -22.89
C LEU A 110 -1.45 1.85 -22.78
N LEU A 111 -1.38 2.86 -23.69
CA LEU A 111 -2.36 3.93 -23.72
C LEU A 111 -3.77 3.39 -23.97
N GLU A 112 -3.95 2.47 -24.92
CA GLU A 112 -5.25 1.87 -25.22
C GLU A 112 -5.85 1.14 -24.01
N SER A 113 -5.01 0.47 -23.20
CA SER A 113 -5.44 -0.24 -22.00
C SER A 113 -5.65 0.67 -20.78
N SER A 114 -5.15 1.92 -20.84
CA SER A 114 -5.21 2.90 -19.76
C SER A 114 -6.60 3.53 -19.61
N VAL A 115 -6.83 4.24 -18.50
CA VAL A 115 -8.05 5.07 -18.34
C VAL A 115 -8.13 6.14 -19.42
N HIS A 116 -7.00 6.73 -19.80
CA HIS A 116 -6.95 7.77 -20.82
C HIS A 116 -7.31 7.26 -22.21
N GLY A 117 -6.92 6.04 -22.54
CA GLY A 117 -7.28 5.40 -23.82
C GLY A 117 -8.73 4.91 -23.88
N LYS A 118 -9.36 4.68 -22.73
CA LYS A 118 -10.76 4.20 -22.62
C LYS A 118 -11.79 5.33 -22.57
N ILE A 119 -11.39 6.54 -22.15
CA ILE A 119 -12.31 7.68 -22.05
C ILE A 119 -12.62 8.21 -23.46
N SER A 120 -13.90 8.25 -23.81
CA SER A 120 -14.41 8.69 -25.11
C SER A 120 -15.63 9.60 -24.93
N ILE A 121 -15.82 10.54 -25.85
CA ILE A 121 -16.98 11.44 -25.86
C ILE A 121 -18.21 10.76 -26.50
N SER A 122 -17.99 9.89 -27.49
CA SER A 122 -19.02 9.32 -28.35
C SER A 122 -18.75 7.85 -28.72
N GLY A 123 -18.30 7.07 -27.76
CA GLY A 123 -18.17 5.62 -27.89
C GLY A 123 -16.85 5.10 -28.45
N ASN A 124 -16.22 5.72 -29.43
CA ASN A 124 -15.03 5.17 -30.08
C ASN A 124 -13.85 6.12 -30.23
N GLU A 125 -14.02 7.42 -29.99
CA GLU A 125 -12.92 8.38 -30.14
C GLU A 125 -12.28 8.71 -28.80
N ARG A 126 -11.01 8.35 -28.65
CA ARG A 126 -10.23 8.64 -27.44
C ARG A 126 -10.05 10.14 -27.26
N ILE A 127 -10.27 10.61 -26.03
CA ILE A 127 -10.09 12.04 -25.71
C ILE A 127 -8.62 12.39 -25.57
N VAL A 128 -7.81 11.46 -25.03
CA VAL A 128 -6.39 11.63 -24.84
C VAL A 128 -5.64 10.93 -25.96
N GLN A 129 -4.88 11.70 -26.72
CA GLN A 129 -4.04 11.24 -27.81
C GLN A 129 -2.56 11.48 -27.44
N CYS A 130 -1.62 10.89 -28.17
CA CYS A 130 -0.19 11.08 -27.92
C CYS A 130 0.20 12.56 -27.83
N ILE A 131 -0.35 13.39 -28.70
CA ILE A 131 -0.09 14.83 -28.74
C ILE A 131 -0.62 15.61 -27.54
N THR A 132 -1.54 15.04 -26.78
CA THR A 132 -2.09 15.69 -25.58
C THR A 132 -1.00 15.93 -24.53
N CYS A 133 -0.02 15.01 -24.49
CA CYS A 133 1.11 15.09 -23.56
C CYS A 133 2.42 15.49 -24.26
N HIS A 134 2.64 15.06 -25.53
CA HIS A 134 3.93 15.19 -26.20
C HIS A 134 4.02 16.35 -27.22
N ASN A 135 2.93 17.10 -27.48
CA ASN A 135 2.73 18.00 -28.59
C ASN A 135 2.63 17.27 -29.94
N ALA A 136 2.24 18.01 -30.99
CA ALA A 136 2.16 17.50 -32.37
C ALA A 136 3.46 17.77 -33.14
N HIS A 137 4.04 18.95 -32.94
CA HIS A 137 5.28 19.40 -33.53
C HIS A 137 6.17 20.02 -32.46
N GLY A 138 7.47 20.08 -32.72
CA GLY A 138 8.46 20.50 -31.73
C GLY A 138 8.66 19.47 -30.62
N ILE A 139 8.47 18.19 -30.96
CA ILE A 139 8.69 17.09 -30.02
C ILE A 139 10.17 16.95 -29.73
N VAL A 140 10.53 17.07 -28.45
CA VAL A 140 11.91 16.94 -27.99
C VAL A 140 12.04 15.78 -27.03
N HIS A 141 13.26 15.30 -26.79
CA HIS A 141 13.53 14.22 -25.87
C HIS A 141 12.98 14.51 -24.48
N VAL A 142 12.44 13.53 -23.81
CA VAL A 142 11.80 13.66 -22.46
C VAL A 142 12.71 14.28 -21.39
N LYS A 143 14.03 14.17 -21.55
CA LYS A 143 15.02 14.82 -20.67
C LYS A 143 15.33 16.27 -21.05
N ASN A 144 14.75 16.79 -22.14
CA ASN A 144 14.90 18.19 -22.53
C ASN A 144 13.94 19.04 -21.70
N ILE A 145 14.45 20.15 -21.15
CA ILE A 145 13.64 21.07 -20.32
C ILE A 145 12.43 21.67 -21.07
N LEU A 146 12.47 21.71 -22.39
CA LEU A 146 11.36 22.19 -23.22
C LEU A 146 10.28 21.13 -23.44
N SER A 147 10.53 19.87 -23.10
CA SER A 147 9.53 18.81 -23.24
C SER A 147 8.38 19.02 -22.26
N PRO A 148 7.10 18.93 -22.70
CA PRO A 148 5.96 18.97 -21.78
C PRO A 148 5.94 17.84 -20.77
N VAL A 149 6.65 16.74 -21.07
CA VAL A 149 6.80 15.55 -20.20
C VAL A 149 8.15 15.48 -19.50
N TYR A 150 8.90 16.58 -19.48
CA TYR A 150 10.06 16.72 -18.62
C TYR A 150 9.64 16.73 -17.14
N ALA A 151 10.45 16.16 -16.25
CA ALA A 151 10.11 15.96 -14.84
C ALA A 151 9.57 17.21 -14.13
N LEU A 152 10.06 18.41 -14.47
CA LEU A 152 9.56 19.67 -13.89
C LEU A 152 8.29 20.21 -14.59
N ASN A 153 7.98 19.75 -15.80
CA ASN A 153 6.86 20.23 -16.61
C ASN A 153 5.62 19.33 -16.53
N ILE A 154 5.82 18.06 -16.17
CA ILE A 154 4.76 17.04 -16.22
C ILE A 154 3.57 17.39 -15.35
N ILE A 155 3.82 18.07 -14.23
CA ILE A 155 2.78 18.56 -13.32
C ILE A 155 1.82 19.49 -14.06
N ASN A 156 2.36 20.43 -14.85
CA ASN A 156 1.57 21.35 -15.64
C ASN A 156 0.82 20.62 -16.78
N THR A 157 1.42 19.60 -17.37
CA THR A 157 0.80 18.79 -18.41
C THR A 157 -0.43 18.05 -17.88
N CYS A 158 -0.32 17.37 -16.74
CA CYS A 158 -1.44 16.65 -16.13
C CYS A 158 -2.54 17.62 -15.61
N SER A 159 -2.13 18.72 -14.99
CA SER A 159 -3.05 19.67 -14.35
C SER A 159 -3.93 20.44 -15.32
N LYS A 160 -3.56 20.54 -16.61
CA LYS A 160 -4.42 21.15 -17.66
C LYS A 160 -5.84 20.59 -17.63
N CYS A 161 -5.97 19.29 -17.36
CA CYS A 161 -7.24 18.60 -17.25
C CYS A 161 -7.61 18.35 -15.78
N HIS A 162 -6.71 17.74 -14.99
CA HIS A 162 -7.00 17.28 -13.63
C HIS A 162 -7.27 18.40 -12.62
N SER A 163 -6.88 19.63 -12.87
CA SER A 163 -7.24 20.81 -12.06
C SER A 163 -8.37 21.63 -12.67
N ASN A 164 -8.92 21.21 -13.82
CA ASN A 164 -10.00 21.92 -14.49
C ASN A 164 -11.36 21.31 -14.15
N SER A 165 -12.11 21.99 -13.29
CA SER A 165 -13.41 21.48 -12.78
C SER A 165 -14.44 21.29 -13.90
N VAL A 166 -14.47 22.18 -14.91
CA VAL A 166 -15.43 22.09 -16.01
C VAL A 166 -15.12 20.88 -16.88
N TYR A 167 -13.83 20.65 -17.16
CA TYR A 167 -13.38 19.51 -17.94
C TYR A 167 -13.62 18.19 -17.18
N MET A 168 -13.19 18.11 -15.92
CA MET A 168 -13.30 16.87 -15.12
C MET A 168 -14.75 16.49 -14.86
N ARG A 169 -15.65 17.44 -14.60
CA ARG A 169 -17.09 17.13 -14.44
C ARG A 169 -17.72 16.46 -15.66
N LYS A 170 -17.18 16.77 -16.85
CA LYS A 170 -17.68 16.16 -18.09
C LYS A 170 -17.26 14.70 -18.22
N TYR A 171 -16.05 14.33 -17.76
CA TYR A 171 -15.47 13.03 -18.03
C TYR A 171 -15.40 12.12 -16.79
N ASN A 172 -15.13 12.67 -15.61
CA ASN A 172 -15.15 11.95 -14.35
C ASN A 172 -15.50 12.91 -13.20
N PRO A 173 -16.82 13.11 -12.94
CA PRO A 173 -17.27 14.07 -11.93
C PRO A 173 -16.94 13.67 -10.50
N SER A 174 -16.62 12.40 -10.24
CA SER A 174 -16.25 11.91 -8.91
C SER A 174 -14.79 12.12 -8.56
N LEU A 175 -13.93 12.42 -9.56
CA LEU A 175 -12.51 12.61 -9.31
C LEU A 175 -12.27 13.99 -8.67
N PRO A 176 -11.60 14.09 -7.51
CA PRO A 176 -11.20 15.35 -6.92
C PRO A 176 -10.31 16.16 -7.88
N ILE A 177 -10.39 17.48 -7.80
CA ILE A 177 -9.62 18.41 -8.65
C ILE A 177 -8.52 19.15 -7.90
N ASP A 178 -8.32 18.82 -6.64
CA ASP A 178 -7.38 19.47 -5.71
C ASP A 178 -6.02 18.74 -5.59
N GLN A 179 -5.79 17.71 -6.41
CA GLN A 179 -4.56 16.92 -6.35
C GLN A 179 -3.31 17.77 -6.57
N LEU A 180 -3.37 18.74 -7.51
CA LEU A 180 -2.25 19.65 -7.76
C LEU A 180 -1.97 20.54 -6.56
N GLU A 181 -3.00 21.08 -5.93
CA GLU A 181 -2.87 21.93 -4.74
C GLU A 181 -2.22 21.13 -3.60
N LYS A 182 -2.75 19.94 -3.32
CA LYS A 182 -2.16 19.02 -2.32
C LYS A 182 -0.73 18.64 -2.67
N TYR A 183 -0.44 18.32 -3.95
CA TYR A 183 0.91 17.98 -4.36
C TYR A 183 1.90 19.12 -4.08
N ARG A 184 1.52 20.36 -4.35
CA ARG A 184 2.37 21.54 -4.10
C ARG A 184 2.71 21.73 -2.63
N THR A 185 1.89 21.25 -1.72
CA THR A 185 2.18 21.27 -0.27
C THR A 185 3.01 20.08 0.20
N SER A 186 3.14 19.04 -0.62
CA SER A 186 3.95 17.87 -0.30
C SER A 186 5.46 18.16 -0.35
N ILE A 187 6.26 17.33 0.30
CA ILE A 187 7.73 17.42 0.19
C ILE A 187 8.17 17.21 -1.26
N HIS A 188 7.54 16.29 -1.99
CA HIS A 188 7.85 16.06 -3.41
C HIS A 188 7.58 17.30 -4.25
N GLY A 189 6.42 17.94 -4.06
CA GLY A 189 6.06 19.16 -4.79
C GLY A 189 6.93 20.35 -4.45
N ILE A 190 7.29 20.51 -3.18
CA ILE A 190 8.22 21.57 -2.72
C ILE A 190 9.60 21.39 -3.35
N LEU A 191 10.13 20.16 -3.40
CA LEU A 191 11.42 19.87 -4.02
C LEU A 191 11.37 20.05 -5.54
N ASN A 192 10.31 19.61 -6.19
CA ASN A 192 10.10 19.79 -7.62
C ASN A 192 10.05 21.29 -7.98
N ALA A 193 9.31 22.10 -7.21
CA ALA A 193 9.26 23.55 -7.41
C ALA A 193 10.62 24.26 -7.21
N LYS A 194 11.55 23.66 -6.46
CA LYS A 194 12.93 24.10 -6.33
C LYS A 194 13.85 23.61 -7.46
N GLY A 195 13.29 22.94 -8.48
CA GLY A 195 14.05 22.43 -9.62
C GLY A 195 14.68 21.05 -9.41
N ASN A 196 14.33 20.31 -8.36
CA ASN A 196 14.85 18.97 -8.15
C ASN A 196 14.10 17.97 -9.06
N VAL A 197 14.78 17.50 -10.09
CA VAL A 197 14.26 16.55 -11.09
C VAL A 197 14.13 15.12 -10.57
N LYS A 198 14.67 14.83 -9.39
CA LYS A 198 14.53 13.54 -8.73
C LYS A 198 13.31 13.49 -7.79
N ALA A 199 12.71 14.63 -7.47
CA ALA A 199 11.49 14.63 -6.69
C ALA A 199 10.37 13.93 -7.46
N ALA A 200 9.67 13.01 -6.80
CA ALA A 200 8.57 12.29 -7.42
C ALA A 200 7.49 13.26 -7.91
N GLU A 201 6.99 13.02 -9.10
CA GLU A 201 5.91 13.77 -9.74
C GLU A 201 4.78 12.81 -10.16
N CYS A 202 3.76 13.26 -10.88
CA CYS A 202 2.55 12.47 -11.14
C CYS A 202 2.84 11.08 -11.71
N VAL A 203 3.70 10.98 -12.73
CA VAL A 203 3.97 9.69 -13.40
C VAL A 203 4.86 8.76 -12.60
N SER A 204 5.60 9.28 -11.63
CA SER A 204 6.42 8.46 -10.73
C SER A 204 5.56 7.47 -9.95
N CYS A 205 4.35 7.88 -9.55
CA CYS A 205 3.41 7.05 -8.83
C CYS A 205 2.38 6.38 -9.76
N HIS A 206 1.80 7.14 -10.70
CA HIS A 206 0.69 6.67 -11.53
C HIS A 206 1.09 5.94 -12.81
N GLY A 207 2.37 5.99 -13.20
CA GLY A 207 2.81 5.59 -14.53
C GLY A 207 2.52 6.67 -15.58
N SER A 208 2.91 6.40 -16.83
CA SER A 208 2.78 7.37 -17.93
C SER A 208 1.76 6.94 -18.98
N HIS A 209 1.95 5.79 -19.60
CA HIS A 209 1.09 5.32 -20.68
C HIS A 209 0.01 4.33 -20.20
N ASP A 210 0.27 3.60 -19.11
CA ASP A 210 -0.58 2.55 -18.55
C ASP A 210 -1.36 3.00 -17.31
N ILE A 211 -1.71 4.28 -17.21
CA ILE A 211 -2.39 4.83 -16.04
C ILE A 211 -3.72 4.11 -15.80
N LYS A 212 -3.89 3.57 -14.60
CA LYS A 212 -5.08 2.82 -14.18
C LYS A 212 -5.73 3.46 -12.94
N PRO A 213 -7.05 3.22 -12.72
CA PRO A 213 -7.70 3.64 -11.48
C PRO A 213 -7.02 3.02 -10.26
N ALA A 214 -7.13 3.66 -9.10
CA ALA A 214 -6.53 3.15 -7.87
C ALA A 214 -7.10 1.78 -7.44
N GLU A 215 -8.33 1.48 -7.82
CA GLU A 215 -9.04 0.23 -7.53
C GLU A 215 -8.64 -0.92 -8.48
N ASP A 216 -7.97 -0.64 -9.59
CA ASP A 216 -7.49 -1.67 -10.52
C ASP A 216 -6.29 -2.39 -9.91
N VAL A 217 -6.38 -3.73 -9.82
CA VAL A 217 -5.31 -4.57 -9.26
C VAL A 217 -3.96 -4.45 -10.00
N ASN A 218 -3.96 -3.93 -11.22
CA ASN A 218 -2.75 -3.67 -11.99
C ASN A 218 -2.25 -2.22 -11.85
N SER A 219 -2.94 -1.37 -11.08
CA SER A 219 -2.52 0.00 -10.84
C SER A 219 -1.27 0.04 -9.95
N LYS A 220 -0.31 0.91 -10.27
CA LYS A 220 0.84 1.18 -9.38
C LYS A 220 0.42 1.78 -8.03
N VAL A 221 -0.76 2.40 -7.99
CA VAL A 221 -1.35 3.01 -6.79
C VAL A 221 -2.50 2.18 -6.22
N TYR A 222 -2.62 0.91 -6.61
CA TYR A 222 -3.47 -0.05 -5.91
C TYR A 222 -2.95 -0.25 -4.48
N ALA A 223 -3.84 -0.36 -3.50
CA ALA A 223 -3.48 -0.36 -2.07
C ALA A 223 -2.28 -1.27 -1.74
N ALA A 224 -2.30 -2.53 -2.22
CA ALA A 224 -1.21 -3.47 -1.99
C ALA A 224 0.09 -3.14 -2.75
N HIS A 225 0.04 -2.30 -3.78
CA HIS A 225 1.21 -1.90 -4.57
C HIS A 225 1.85 -0.61 -4.08
N ILE A 226 1.13 0.24 -3.35
CA ILE A 226 1.65 1.52 -2.84
C ILE A 226 2.98 1.36 -2.09
N PRO A 227 3.15 0.39 -1.17
CA PRO A 227 4.43 0.23 -0.48
C PRO A 227 5.60 -0.02 -1.45
N GLY A 228 5.40 -0.85 -2.47
CA GLY A 228 6.40 -1.11 -3.52
C GLY A 228 6.68 0.12 -4.38
N THR A 229 5.64 0.88 -4.74
CA THR A 229 5.76 2.13 -5.50
C THR A 229 6.59 3.16 -4.75
N CYS A 230 6.36 3.35 -3.46
CA CYS A 230 7.18 4.23 -2.62
C CYS A 230 8.62 3.69 -2.48
N ALA A 231 8.77 2.40 -2.25
CA ALA A 231 10.05 1.73 -2.06
C ALA A 231 10.96 1.80 -3.29
N SER A 232 10.39 1.93 -4.49
CA SER A 232 11.18 2.04 -5.74
C SER A 232 12.24 3.15 -5.70
N CYS A 233 11.98 4.21 -4.92
CA CYS A 233 12.94 5.28 -4.64
C CYS A 233 13.40 5.24 -3.18
N HIS A 234 12.47 5.14 -2.22
CA HIS A 234 12.78 5.26 -0.79
C HIS A 234 13.62 4.10 -0.23
N SER A 235 13.74 2.97 -0.93
CA SER A 235 14.66 1.87 -0.55
C SER A 235 15.98 1.90 -1.31
N ASP A 236 16.13 2.79 -2.30
CA ASP A 236 17.39 2.94 -3.05
C ASP A 236 18.36 3.88 -2.31
N LYS A 237 19.42 3.31 -1.80
CA LYS A 237 20.44 4.03 -1.00
C LYS A 237 21.17 5.11 -1.80
N GLU A 238 21.48 4.86 -3.07
CA GLU A 238 22.18 5.83 -3.92
C GLU A 238 21.24 6.96 -4.35
N TYR A 239 19.99 6.63 -4.67
CA TYR A 239 18.97 7.63 -5.01
C TYR A 239 18.66 8.55 -3.83
N MET A 240 18.49 7.98 -2.63
CA MET A 240 18.12 8.72 -1.43
C MET A 240 19.26 9.42 -0.70
N LYS A 241 20.51 9.18 -1.10
CA LYS A 241 21.71 9.71 -0.44
C LYS A 241 21.72 11.22 -0.25
N GLU A 242 21.30 11.97 -1.26
CA GLU A 242 21.23 13.44 -1.20
C GLU A 242 20.15 13.97 -0.27
N PHE A 243 19.10 13.19 -0.04
CA PHE A 243 17.95 13.58 0.79
C PHE A 243 18.18 13.26 2.28
N LYS A 244 19.20 12.47 2.62
CA LYS A 244 19.53 12.05 4.00
C LYS A 244 18.37 11.35 4.73
N ILE A 245 17.55 10.61 3.99
CA ILE A 245 16.43 9.82 4.51
C ILE A 245 16.89 8.37 4.68
N PRO A 246 16.57 7.69 5.81
CA PRO A 246 16.79 6.26 5.94
C PRO A 246 16.10 5.48 4.83
N THR A 247 16.66 4.35 4.43
CA THR A 247 16.17 3.54 3.30
C THR A 247 15.65 2.17 3.72
N ASP A 248 15.41 2.00 5.01
CA ASP A 248 14.92 0.77 5.62
C ASP A 248 13.43 0.79 6.00
N GLN A 249 12.70 1.88 5.67
CA GLN A 249 11.29 2.05 6.03
C GLN A 249 10.41 0.95 5.44
N PHE A 250 10.64 0.57 4.18
CA PHE A 250 9.87 -0.49 3.54
C PHE A 250 10.12 -1.86 4.19
N GLU A 251 11.37 -2.18 4.51
CA GLU A 251 11.73 -3.41 5.21
C GLU A 251 11.05 -3.48 6.58
N LYS A 252 11.13 -2.38 7.34
CA LYS A 252 10.47 -2.23 8.65
C LYS A 252 8.96 -2.36 8.54
N TYR A 253 8.36 -1.67 7.56
CA TYR A 253 6.92 -1.75 7.32
C TYR A 253 6.49 -3.16 6.93
N SER A 254 7.20 -3.84 6.03
CA SER A 254 6.87 -5.19 5.57
C SER A 254 6.86 -6.23 6.70
N SER A 255 7.67 -6.01 7.73
CA SER A 255 7.73 -6.85 8.94
C SER A 255 6.74 -6.42 10.03
N SER A 256 6.08 -5.27 9.88
CA SER A 256 5.09 -4.75 10.83
C SER A 256 3.76 -5.48 10.76
N VAL A 257 2.91 -5.28 11.78
CA VAL A 257 1.53 -5.83 11.77
C VAL A 257 0.72 -5.35 10.57
N HIS A 258 0.91 -4.09 10.17
CA HIS A 258 0.22 -3.49 9.03
C HIS A 258 0.74 -4.05 7.70
N GLY A 259 2.06 -4.12 7.54
CA GLY A 259 2.67 -4.68 6.34
C GLY A 259 2.37 -6.17 6.16
N ILE A 260 2.39 -6.95 7.24
CA ILE A 260 1.98 -8.37 7.20
C ILE A 260 0.51 -8.50 6.79
N ALA A 261 -0.38 -7.67 7.35
CA ALA A 261 -1.79 -7.70 7.00
C ALA A 261 -2.01 -7.35 5.51
N LEU A 262 -1.43 -6.26 5.04
CA LEU A 262 -1.58 -5.81 3.65
C LEU A 262 -0.88 -6.74 2.64
N LEU A 263 0.41 -7.01 2.85
CA LEU A 263 1.26 -7.64 1.82
C LEU A 263 1.22 -9.17 1.85
N GLN A 264 1.00 -9.79 3.03
CA GLN A 264 1.02 -11.25 3.16
C GLN A 264 -0.39 -11.83 3.25
N LYS A 265 -1.31 -11.14 3.92
CA LYS A 265 -2.70 -11.60 4.10
C LYS A 265 -3.67 -10.98 3.09
N ASN A 266 -3.19 -10.05 2.27
CA ASN A 266 -3.99 -9.30 1.29
C ASN A 266 -5.22 -8.60 1.90
N ASP A 267 -5.07 -8.10 3.14
CA ASP A 267 -6.09 -7.31 3.81
C ASP A 267 -5.99 -5.85 3.35
N LEU A 268 -6.82 -5.47 2.40
CA LEU A 268 -6.82 -4.12 1.81
C LEU A 268 -7.30 -3.02 2.76
N ASN A 269 -7.81 -3.39 3.95
CA ASN A 269 -8.14 -2.42 5.00
C ASN A 269 -6.92 -2.06 5.86
N ALA A 270 -5.82 -2.81 5.74
CA ALA A 270 -4.59 -2.48 6.44
C ALA A 270 -3.92 -1.27 5.77
N PRO A 271 -3.41 -0.31 6.58
CA PRO A 271 -2.88 0.94 6.04
C PRO A 271 -1.58 0.72 5.25
N ALA A 272 -1.48 1.37 4.09
CA ALA A 272 -0.25 1.53 3.31
C ALA A 272 0.49 2.83 3.69
N CYS A 273 1.56 3.15 2.97
CA CYS A 273 2.38 4.33 3.28
C CYS A 273 1.58 5.65 3.24
N ASN A 274 0.72 5.79 2.24
CA ASN A 274 -0.10 7.00 2.03
C ASN A 274 -1.16 7.23 3.10
N ASP A 275 -1.59 6.20 3.83
CA ASP A 275 -2.61 6.35 4.88
C ASP A 275 -2.05 7.05 6.12
N CYS A 276 -0.72 6.97 6.31
CA CYS A 276 -0.02 7.69 7.36
C CYS A 276 0.61 9.01 6.88
N HIS A 277 1.17 8.99 5.66
CA HIS A 277 1.92 10.13 5.11
C HIS A 277 1.11 11.05 4.21
N GLY A 278 -0.11 10.66 3.86
CA GLY A 278 -0.89 11.28 2.80
C GLY A 278 -0.45 10.81 1.40
N ASN A 279 -1.31 11.01 0.43
CA ASN A 279 -1.03 10.67 -0.97
C ASN A 279 -0.47 11.88 -1.75
N HIS A 280 -1.32 12.73 -2.33
CA HIS A 280 -0.86 13.91 -3.07
C HIS A 280 -0.18 14.94 -2.17
N GLY A 281 -0.60 15.07 -0.91
CA GLY A 281 0.04 15.93 0.09
C GLY A 281 1.07 15.21 0.96
N ALA A 282 1.83 14.26 0.41
CA ALA A 282 2.73 13.41 1.18
C ALA A 282 3.79 14.20 1.95
N ILE A 283 3.70 14.10 3.29
CA ILE A 283 4.65 14.69 4.24
C ILE A 283 4.90 13.72 5.41
N PRO A 284 6.03 13.79 6.09
CA PRO A 284 6.18 13.09 7.37
C PRO A 284 5.14 13.63 8.36
N PRO A 285 4.41 12.78 9.11
CA PRO A 285 3.55 13.24 10.18
C PRO A 285 4.34 14.03 11.21
N GLY A 286 3.84 15.20 11.60
CA GLY A 286 4.42 15.99 12.69
C GLY A 286 4.21 15.30 14.04
N ILE A 287 5.10 15.52 15.00
CA ILE A 287 5.03 14.90 16.35
C ILE A 287 3.68 15.16 17.01
N GLU A 288 3.15 16.38 16.87
CA GLU A 288 1.86 16.78 17.45
C GLU A 288 0.63 16.16 16.78
N SER A 289 0.79 15.51 15.60
CA SER A 289 -0.31 14.94 14.83
C SER A 289 -0.33 13.40 14.83
N ILE A 290 0.60 12.76 15.53
CA ILE A 290 0.74 11.29 15.48
C ILE A 290 -0.49 10.58 16.02
N SER A 291 -1.05 11.02 17.16
CA SER A 291 -2.29 10.44 17.68
C SER A 291 -3.48 10.65 16.74
N SER A 292 -3.51 11.77 16.01
CA SER A 292 -4.54 12.01 15.00
C SER A 292 -4.39 11.07 13.81
N VAL A 293 -3.18 10.83 13.32
CA VAL A 293 -2.92 9.89 12.23
C VAL A 293 -3.31 8.46 12.63
N CYS A 294 -2.79 7.98 13.76
CA CYS A 294 -3.15 6.65 14.26
C CYS A 294 -4.63 6.55 14.63
N GLY A 295 -5.18 7.63 15.17
CA GLY A 295 -6.58 7.76 15.60
C GLY A 295 -7.60 7.71 14.48
N THR A 296 -7.23 7.88 13.21
CA THR A 296 -8.16 7.71 12.09
C THR A 296 -8.76 6.31 12.04
N CYS A 297 -7.98 5.30 12.45
CA CYS A 297 -8.41 3.91 12.55
C CYS A 297 -8.54 3.45 14.01
N HIS A 298 -7.61 3.85 14.90
CA HIS A 298 -7.56 3.45 16.31
C HIS A 298 -8.24 4.52 17.21
N VAL A 299 -9.46 4.90 16.87
CA VAL A 299 -10.21 6.03 17.46
C VAL A 299 -10.23 5.97 18.98
N LEU A 300 -10.71 4.86 19.54
CA LEU A 300 -10.88 4.72 21.00
C LEU A 300 -9.55 4.76 21.75
N ASN A 301 -8.48 4.19 21.17
CA ASN A 301 -7.15 4.23 21.78
C ASN A 301 -6.59 5.66 21.80
N ALA A 302 -6.82 6.42 20.71
CA ALA A 302 -6.42 7.82 20.64
C ALA A 302 -7.20 8.71 21.63
N GLU A 303 -8.51 8.49 21.77
CA GLU A 303 -9.33 9.21 22.76
C GLU A 303 -8.88 8.94 24.20
N LEU A 304 -8.64 7.66 24.54
CA LEU A 304 -8.16 7.27 25.85
C LEU A 304 -6.77 7.86 26.15
N PHE A 305 -5.86 7.82 25.19
CA PHE A 305 -4.54 8.43 25.31
C PHE A 305 -4.65 9.95 25.50
N SER A 306 -5.46 10.65 24.67
CA SER A 306 -5.64 12.09 24.71
C SER A 306 -6.22 12.59 26.05
N SER A 307 -7.05 11.77 26.70
CA SER A 307 -7.60 12.07 28.02
C SER A 307 -6.71 11.62 29.19
N SER A 308 -5.57 10.99 28.91
CA SER A 308 -4.69 10.40 29.92
C SER A 308 -3.65 11.39 30.47
N PRO A 309 -3.04 11.11 31.63
CA PRO A 309 -1.90 11.87 32.15
C PRO A 309 -0.70 11.89 31.18
N HIS A 310 -0.55 10.85 30.36
CA HIS A 310 0.56 10.77 29.41
C HIS A 310 0.49 11.81 28.31
N LYS A 311 -0.70 12.19 27.82
CA LYS A 311 -0.84 13.24 26.79
C LYS A 311 -0.14 14.52 27.23
N LYS A 312 -0.46 15.01 28.42
CA LYS A 312 0.17 16.23 28.99
C LYS A 312 1.68 16.08 29.17
N ALA A 313 2.14 14.92 29.63
CA ALA A 313 3.56 14.65 29.83
C ALA A 313 4.34 14.57 28.51
N PHE A 314 3.71 14.02 27.46
CA PHE A 314 4.28 13.90 26.12
C PHE A 314 4.37 15.27 25.44
N ASP A 315 3.30 16.08 25.49
CA ASP A 315 3.28 17.44 24.95
C ASP A 315 4.39 18.31 25.57
N SER A 316 4.53 18.25 26.91
CA SER A 316 5.54 19.06 27.61
C SER A 316 6.98 18.67 27.29
N ARG A 317 7.22 17.44 26.79
CA ARG A 317 8.54 16.91 26.46
C ARG A 317 8.76 16.75 24.95
N ASN A 318 7.79 17.16 24.14
CA ASN A 318 7.79 17.00 22.69
C ASN A 318 8.09 15.55 22.26
N LEU A 319 7.42 14.57 22.89
CA LEU A 319 7.59 13.15 22.60
C LEU A 319 6.57 12.71 21.55
N PRO A 320 6.97 11.84 20.58
CA PRO A 320 6.05 11.26 19.61
C PRO A 320 5.12 10.27 20.31
N GLU A 321 3.85 10.62 20.39
CA GLU A 321 2.79 10.00 21.18
C GLU A 321 2.74 8.46 21.04
N CYS A 322 1.92 7.92 20.13
CA CYS A 322 1.77 6.47 19.95
C CYS A 322 3.08 5.78 19.56
N GLU A 323 3.93 6.46 18.77
CA GLU A 323 5.21 5.92 18.30
C GLU A 323 6.20 5.62 19.41
N THR A 324 6.18 6.38 20.51
CA THR A 324 7.10 6.16 21.65
C THR A 324 6.99 4.75 22.22
N CYS A 325 5.77 4.20 22.19
CA CYS A 325 5.49 2.86 22.71
C CYS A 325 5.44 1.79 21.61
N HIS A 326 4.90 2.13 20.44
CA HIS A 326 4.62 1.17 19.38
C HIS A 326 5.61 1.20 18.21
N GLY A 327 6.45 2.25 18.12
CA GLY A 327 7.26 2.53 16.94
C GLY A 327 6.42 3.13 15.81
N ASN A 328 7.06 3.34 14.64
CA ASN A 328 6.41 3.91 13.48
C ASN A 328 6.34 2.91 12.30
N HIS A 329 7.42 2.66 11.57
CA HIS A 329 7.40 1.73 10.44
C HIS A 329 7.42 0.25 10.85
N ALA A 330 8.15 -0.11 11.92
CA ALA A 330 8.24 -1.47 12.45
C ALA A 330 7.25 -1.71 13.59
N ILE A 331 5.97 -1.36 13.39
CA ILE A 331 4.94 -1.54 14.41
C ILE A 331 4.75 -3.03 14.70
N VAL A 332 5.13 -3.45 15.90
CA VAL A 332 5.05 -4.84 16.32
C VAL A 332 3.65 -5.21 16.80
N ASN A 333 3.33 -6.49 16.74
CA ASN A 333 2.08 -6.98 17.31
C ASN A 333 2.04 -6.65 18.81
N SER A 334 0.98 -5.96 19.23
CA SER A 334 0.74 -5.64 20.63
C SER A 334 0.55 -6.92 21.44
N SER A 335 1.56 -7.27 22.24
CA SER A 335 1.52 -8.39 23.17
C SER A 335 1.56 -7.88 24.59
N GLU A 336 1.16 -8.74 25.52
CA GLU A 336 1.23 -8.46 26.95
C GLU A 336 2.65 -8.11 27.42
N LYS A 337 3.67 -8.52 26.64
CA LYS A 337 5.07 -8.23 26.93
C LYS A 337 5.44 -6.75 26.79
N LEU A 338 4.63 -5.96 26.09
CA LEU A 338 4.84 -4.50 26.01
C LEU A 338 4.48 -3.79 27.31
N LEU A 339 3.54 -4.37 28.08
CA LEU A 339 3.09 -3.85 29.38
C LEU A 339 4.03 -4.29 30.50
N GLY A 340 4.32 -3.40 31.43
CA GLY A 340 5.11 -3.70 32.62
C GLY A 340 6.43 -2.96 32.68
N VAL A 341 7.31 -3.44 33.58
CA VAL A 341 8.57 -2.77 33.93
C VAL A 341 9.81 -3.63 33.70
N ASP A 342 9.66 -4.76 33.02
CA ASP A 342 10.76 -5.60 32.62
C ASP A 342 11.52 -4.99 31.43
N ASN A 343 12.71 -5.52 31.13
CA ASN A 343 13.61 -4.99 30.10
C ASN A 343 13.01 -4.93 28.68
N LYS A 344 11.92 -5.69 28.43
CA LYS A 344 11.22 -5.73 27.14
C LYS A 344 9.95 -4.87 27.12
N ALA A 345 9.52 -4.40 28.27
CA ALA A 345 8.32 -3.59 28.42
C ALA A 345 8.58 -2.14 28.07
N VAL A 346 7.61 -1.49 27.44
CA VAL A 346 7.77 -0.10 26.99
C VAL A 346 7.72 0.90 28.15
N CYS A 347 7.01 0.57 29.24
CA CYS A 347 6.89 1.45 30.40
C CYS A 347 8.24 1.65 31.11
N SER A 348 9.14 0.63 31.09
CA SER A 348 10.47 0.70 31.71
C SER A 348 11.39 1.75 31.10
N LYS A 349 11.08 2.26 29.88
CA LYS A 349 11.86 3.33 29.24
C LYS A 349 11.81 4.65 30.02
N CYS A 350 10.72 4.88 30.77
CA CYS A 350 10.50 6.12 31.52
C CYS A 350 10.26 5.87 33.01
N HIS A 351 9.66 4.72 33.38
CA HIS A 351 9.28 4.37 34.74
C HIS A 351 10.25 3.35 35.32
N THR A 352 11.04 3.74 36.31
CA THR A 352 11.95 2.88 37.05
C THR A 352 11.63 2.92 38.54
N GLU A 353 12.25 2.03 39.33
CA GLU A 353 12.06 1.97 40.80
C GLU A 353 12.39 3.32 41.49
N ASN A 354 13.27 4.12 40.88
CA ASN A 354 13.75 5.37 41.47
C ASN A 354 13.20 6.61 40.73
N VAL A 355 12.54 6.44 39.58
CA VAL A 355 12.02 7.52 38.76
C VAL A 355 10.56 7.22 38.42
N GLU A 356 9.67 8.18 38.70
CA GLU A 356 8.22 8.03 38.46
C GLU A 356 7.65 6.77 39.14
N VAL A 357 7.95 6.58 40.43
CA VAL A 357 7.64 5.39 41.24
C VAL A 357 6.15 5.00 41.17
N LYS A 358 5.24 5.99 41.11
CA LYS A 358 3.80 5.73 40.97
C LYS A 358 3.50 5.04 39.63
N GLY A 359 4.03 5.51 38.51
CA GLY A 359 3.89 4.92 37.20
C GLY A 359 4.53 3.53 37.13
N TYR A 360 5.71 3.35 37.74
CA TYR A 360 6.36 2.04 37.87
C TYR A 360 5.47 1.03 38.57
N ASN A 361 4.92 1.36 39.75
CA ASN A 361 4.05 0.46 40.52
C ASN A 361 2.76 0.15 39.76
N SER A 362 2.11 1.16 39.14
CA SER A 362 0.89 0.93 38.37
C SER A 362 1.15 0.03 37.17
N ALA A 363 2.24 0.21 36.42
CA ALA A 363 2.61 -0.64 35.30
C ALA A 363 2.86 -2.09 35.73
N LYS A 364 3.51 -2.28 36.92
CA LYS A 364 3.76 -3.60 37.54
C LYS A 364 2.45 -4.29 37.93
N ILE A 365 1.50 -3.52 38.50
CA ILE A 365 0.19 -4.05 38.91
C ILE A 365 -0.62 -4.45 37.67
N MET A 366 -0.72 -3.57 36.67
CA MET A 366 -1.45 -3.84 35.43
C MET A 366 -0.90 -5.07 34.71
N ARG A 367 0.44 -5.24 34.69
CA ARG A 367 1.06 -6.44 34.13
C ARG A 367 0.68 -7.70 34.87
N ARG A 368 0.73 -7.69 36.20
CA ARG A 368 0.32 -8.85 37.02
C ARG A 368 -1.14 -9.22 36.79
N LEU A 369 -2.04 -8.25 36.72
CA LEU A 369 -3.46 -8.50 36.45
C LEU A 369 -3.66 -9.14 35.08
N MET A 370 -2.94 -8.64 34.05
CA MET A 370 -2.99 -9.23 32.71
C MET A 370 -2.46 -10.65 32.66
N ASP A 371 -1.32 -10.92 33.34
CA ASP A 371 -0.74 -12.26 33.45
C ASP A 371 -1.66 -13.21 34.18
N SER A 372 -2.27 -12.75 35.30
CA SER A 372 -3.25 -13.55 36.08
C SER A 372 -4.47 -13.90 35.21
N LEU A 373 -5.02 -12.94 34.50
CA LEU A 373 -6.17 -13.21 33.61
C LEU A 373 -5.80 -14.19 32.49
N SER A 374 -4.62 -14.03 31.90
CA SER A 374 -4.14 -14.94 30.85
C SER A 374 -3.87 -16.35 31.37
N PHE A 375 -3.45 -16.47 32.62
CA PHE A 375 -3.26 -17.77 33.30
C PHE A 375 -4.60 -18.45 33.58
N GLU A 376 -5.55 -17.71 34.18
CA GLU A 376 -6.87 -18.27 34.53
C GLU A 376 -7.71 -18.58 33.27
N GLU A 377 -7.59 -17.79 32.21
CA GLU A 377 -8.20 -18.12 30.89
C GLU A 377 -7.70 -19.47 30.37
N LYS A 378 -6.39 -19.70 30.38
CA LYS A 378 -5.82 -20.99 29.95
C LYS A 378 -6.25 -22.15 30.81
N ARG A 379 -6.31 -21.94 32.13
CA ARG A 379 -6.78 -22.94 33.10
C ARG A 379 -8.24 -23.29 32.83
N ALA A 380 -9.11 -22.28 32.66
CA ALA A 380 -10.52 -22.47 32.34
C ALA A 380 -10.70 -23.28 31.03
N ILE A 381 -9.94 -22.94 29.96
CA ILE A 381 -9.97 -23.69 28.71
C ILE A 381 -9.60 -25.16 28.93
N SER A 382 -8.51 -25.43 29.64
CA SER A 382 -8.06 -26.80 29.90
C SER A 382 -9.08 -27.63 30.68
N LEU A 383 -9.75 -27.04 31.69
CA LEU A 383 -10.79 -27.75 32.47
C LEU A 383 -12.06 -27.99 31.64
N ILE A 384 -12.48 -27.02 30.82
CA ILE A 384 -13.61 -27.21 29.90
C ILE A 384 -13.31 -28.37 28.92
N GLU A 385 -12.12 -28.40 28.35
CA GLU A 385 -11.70 -29.47 27.41
C GLU A 385 -11.68 -30.84 28.12
N ASP A 386 -11.19 -30.92 29.34
CA ASP A 386 -11.17 -32.16 30.11
C ASP A 386 -12.59 -32.66 30.49
N ALA A 387 -13.48 -31.74 30.93
CA ALA A 387 -14.88 -32.06 31.19
C ALA A 387 -15.61 -32.54 29.92
N GLU A 388 -15.40 -31.89 28.80
CA GLU A 388 -15.99 -32.24 27.50
C GLU A 388 -15.51 -33.62 27.00
N GLN A 389 -14.21 -33.93 27.11
CA GLN A 389 -13.68 -35.25 26.80
C GLN A 389 -14.29 -36.37 27.66
N LYS A 390 -14.72 -36.04 28.84
CA LYS A 390 -15.45 -36.97 29.75
C LYS A 390 -16.95 -37.04 29.43
N GLY A 391 -17.43 -36.29 28.41
CA GLY A 391 -18.84 -36.29 28.01
C GLY A 391 -19.74 -35.48 28.94
N MET A 392 -19.19 -34.57 29.70
CA MET A 392 -19.94 -33.69 30.60
C MET A 392 -20.45 -32.45 29.84
N GLU A 393 -21.60 -31.93 30.30
CA GLU A 393 -22.18 -30.72 29.73
C GLU A 393 -21.44 -29.46 30.24
N VAL A 394 -20.86 -28.67 29.35
CA VAL A 394 -20.06 -27.46 29.62
C VAL A 394 -20.37 -26.29 28.71
N SER A 395 -21.57 -26.28 28.09
CA SER A 395 -21.96 -25.25 27.14
C SER A 395 -22.03 -23.86 27.76
N GLU A 396 -22.47 -23.75 29.01
CA GLU A 396 -22.52 -22.49 29.74
C GLU A 396 -21.11 -21.96 30.03
N ALA A 397 -20.22 -22.81 30.51
CA ALA A 397 -18.81 -22.47 30.72
C ALA A 397 -18.13 -21.96 29.40
N LYS A 398 -18.37 -22.66 28.29
CA LYS A 398 -17.90 -22.21 26.95
C LYS A 398 -18.49 -20.88 26.55
N PHE A 399 -19.74 -20.60 26.87
CA PHE A 399 -20.36 -19.32 26.57
C PHE A 399 -19.69 -18.20 27.36
N LYS A 400 -19.53 -18.37 28.68
CA LYS A 400 -18.86 -17.41 29.59
C LYS A 400 -17.39 -17.15 29.17
N LEU A 401 -16.70 -18.12 28.57
CA LEU A 401 -15.33 -17.94 28.08
C LEU A 401 -15.19 -16.81 27.06
N ARG A 402 -16.26 -16.48 26.31
CA ARG A 402 -16.29 -15.33 25.42
C ARG A 402 -16.20 -14.01 26.17
N ASP A 403 -16.79 -13.93 27.36
CA ASP A 403 -16.76 -12.73 28.20
C ASP A 403 -15.36 -12.50 28.75
N VAL A 404 -14.64 -13.58 29.13
CA VAL A 404 -13.23 -13.50 29.53
C VAL A 404 -12.35 -12.99 28.39
N ARG A 405 -12.56 -13.49 27.19
CA ARG A 405 -11.83 -13.03 25.99
C ARG A 405 -12.15 -11.57 25.66
N GLN A 406 -13.41 -11.17 25.81
CA GLN A 406 -13.83 -9.78 25.62
C GLN A 406 -13.20 -8.86 26.68
N ALA A 407 -13.16 -9.26 27.94
CA ALA A 407 -12.46 -8.51 28.99
C ALA A 407 -10.96 -8.33 28.68
N LYS A 408 -10.32 -9.36 28.14
CA LYS A 408 -8.90 -9.29 27.72
C LYS A 408 -8.68 -8.32 26.56
N LEU A 409 -9.60 -8.26 25.60
CA LEU A 409 -9.59 -7.24 24.52
C LEU A 409 -9.83 -5.83 25.08
N GLU A 410 -10.77 -5.69 26.01
CA GLU A 410 -11.04 -4.42 26.69
C GLU A 410 -9.78 -3.90 27.43
N LEU A 411 -9.04 -4.78 28.11
CA LEU A 411 -7.79 -4.40 28.78
C LEU A 411 -6.75 -3.83 27.83
N ARG A 412 -6.63 -4.38 26.61
CA ARG A 412 -5.72 -3.86 25.56
C ARG A 412 -6.08 -2.45 25.12
N THR A 413 -7.33 -2.08 25.26
CA THR A 413 -7.83 -0.74 24.94
C THR A 413 -7.72 0.18 26.16
N VAL A 414 -8.21 -0.25 27.32
CA VAL A 414 -8.23 0.55 28.57
C VAL A 414 -6.83 0.92 29.06
N ILE A 415 -5.80 0.14 28.72
CA ILE A 415 -4.41 0.48 29.05
C ILE A 415 -4.02 1.89 28.55
N HIS A 416 -4.55 2.35 27.43
CA HIS A 416 -4.25 3.67 26.87
C HIS A 416 -4.81 4.83 27.72
N SER A 417 -5.71 4.55 28.68
CA SER A 417 -6.12 5.54 29.67
C SER A 417 -5.08 5.76 30.78
N PHE A 418 -4.12 4.83 30.94
CA PHE A 418 -3.13 4.77 32.02
C PHE A 418 -3.75 4.94 33.41
N ASN A 419 -5.00 4.45 33.56
CA ASN A 419 -5.77 4.50 34.83
C ASN A 419 -5.83 3.08 35.44
N GLU A 420 -5.08 2.88 36.53
CA GLU A 420 -5.00 1.59 37.22
C GLU A 420 -6.37 1.10 37.68
N ASN A 421 -7.25 2.00 38.19
CA ASN A 421 -8.55 1.59 38.70
C ASN A 421 -9.46 1.06 37.59
N LYS A 422 -9.53 1.74 36.44
CA LYS A 422 -10.28 1.26 35.27
C LYS A 422 -9.73 -0.06 34.76
N PHE A 423 -8.41 -0.20 34.74
CA PHE A 423 -7.76 -1.43 34.32
C PHE A 423 -8.07 -2.59 35.29
N ARG A 424 -8.01 -2.31 36.58
CA ARG A 424 -8.34 -3.30 37.66
C ARG A 424 -9.80 -3.74 37.56
N GLU A 425 -10.75 -2.82 37.40
CA GLU A 425 -12.16 -3.12 37.20
C GLU A 425 -12.37 -4.09 36.02
N ALA A 426 -11.84 -3.78 34.86
CA ALA A 426 -11.94 -4.65 33.71
C ALA A 426 -11.26 -6.02 33.93
N ALA A 427 -10.08 -6.05 34.56
CA ALA A 427 -9.35 -7.28 34.81
C ALA A 427 -10.02 -8.19 35.85
N VAL A 428 -10.45 -7.61 36.96
CA VAL A 428 -10.97 -8.37 38.12
C VAL A 428 -12.46 -8.69 37.94
N ASP A 429 -13.29 -7.66 37.71
CA ASP A 429 -14.75 -7.83 37.76
C ASP A 429 -15.28 -8.51 36.47
N LYS A 430 -14.72 -8.17 35.30
CA LYS A 430 -15.15 -8.74 34.02
C LYS A 430 -14.34 -9.97 33.61
N GLY A 431 -13.08 -10.07 34.04
CA GLY A 431 -12.17 -11.13 33.62
C GLY A 431 -11.99 -12.22 34.67
N LEU A 432 -11.26 -11.96 35.76
CA LEU A 432 -10.86 -12.95 36.74
C LEU A 432 -12.05 -13.58 37.50
N LYS A 433 -13.06 -12.78 37.84
CA LYS A 433 -14.28 -13.27 38.48
C LYS A 433 -15.01 -14.29 37.62
N VAL A 434 -15.23 -13.93 36.34
CA VAL A 434 -15.89 -14.81 35.37
C VAL A 434 -15.04 -16.06 35.10
N SER A 435 -13.71 -15.92 34.99
CA SER A 435 -12.80 -17.08 34.88
C SER A 435 -12.93 -18.03 36.06
N GLY A 436 -13.05 -17.50 37.30
CA GLY A 436 -13.26 -18.30 38.51
C GLY A 436 -14.60 -19.06 38.51
N GLU A 437 -15.67 -18.43 38.00
CA GLU A 437 -16.97 -19.09 37.83
C GLU A 437 -16.89 -20.25 36.84
N ILE A 438 -16.23 -20.03 35.69
CA ILE A 438 -16.01 -21.07 34.66
C ILE A 438 -15.21 -22.25 35.21
N ILE A 439 -14.12 -21.96 35.94
CA ILE A 439 -13.25 -22.98 36.53
C ILE A 439 -14.05 -23.83 37.50
N LYS A 440 -14.83 -23.18 38.36
CA LYS A 440 -15.67 -23.91 39.33
C LYS A 440 -16.70 -24.79 38.62
N GLU A 441 -17.39 -24.28 37.60
CA GLU A 441 -18.39 -25.02 36.83
C GLU A 441 -17.78 -26.24 36.12
N ALA A 442 -16.58 -26.09 35.56
CA ALA A 442 -15.87 -27.18 34.89
C ALA A 442 -15.34 -28.22 35.91
N ASP A 443 -14.82 -27.78 37.06
CA ASP A 443 -14.39 -28.67 38.14
C ASP A 443 -15.59 -29.46 38.71
N ASP A 444 -16.72 -28.80 38.98
CA ASP A 444 -17.96 -29.46 39.44
C ASP A 444 -18.44 -30.52 38.42
N ALA A 445 -18.37 -30.26 37.15
CA ALA A 445 -18.70 -31.22 36.09
C ALA A 445 -17.75 -32.43 36.07
N ILE A 446 -16.45 -32.21 36.25
CA ILE A 446 -15.46 -33.28 36.34
C ILE A 446 -15.70 -34.15 37.59
N ASP A 447 -16.01 -33.53 38.74
CA ASP A 447 -16.31 -34.23 39.97
C ASP A 447 -17.57 -35.07 39.82
N GLU A 448 -18.61 -34.55 39.18
CA GLU A 448 -19.83 -35.31 38.87
C GLU A 448 -19.55 -36.51 37.95
N TYR A 449 -18.68 -36.40 36.95
CA TYR A 449 -18.25 -37.55 36.14
C TYR A 449 -17.67 -38.66 37.02
N TYR A 450 -16.75 -38.37 37.92
CA TYR A 450 -16.14 -39.37 38.79
C TYR A 450 -17.18 -39.97 39.77
N PHE A 451 -18.05 -39.15 40.31
CA PHE A 451 -19.15 -39.63 41.15
C PHE A 451 -20.06 -40.63 40.41
N ARG A 452 -20.49 -40.29 39.18
CA ARG A 452 -21.29 -41.20 38.34
C ARG A 452 -20.54 -42.49 38.00
N ARG A 453 -19.25 -42.42 37.70
CA ARG A 453 -18.41 -43.61 37.43
C ARG A 453 -18.27 -44.51 38.64
N PHE A 454 -18.05 -43.95 39.79
CA PHE A 454 -17.98 -44.70 41.08
C PHE A 454 -19.34 -45.38 41.35
N GLY A 455 -20.42 -44.64 41.25
CA GLY A 455 -21.78 -45.20 41.43
C GLY A 455 -22.10 -46.32 40.43
N LEU A 456 -21.72 -46.18 39.16
CA LEU A 456 -21.87 -47.25 38.19
C LEU A 456 -21.03 -48.48 38.53
N GLY A 457 -19.79 -48.29 38.97
CA GLY A 457 -18.92 -49.38 39.43
C GLY A 457 -19.53 -50.15 40.62
N ALA A 458 -20.01 -49.45 41.63
CA ALA A 458 -20.68 -50.04 42.78
C ALA A 458 -21.95 -50.81 42.42
N ALA A 459 -22.82 -50.21 41.56
CA ALA A 459 -24.04 -50.85 41.06
C ALA A 459 -23.72 -52.11 40.25
N THR A 460 -22.70 -52.06 39.39
CA THR A 460 -22.26 -53.24 38.60
C THR A 460 -21.76 -54.36 39.49
N LEU A 461 -21.01 -54.03 40.53
CA LEU A 461 -20.55 -55.01 41.51
C LEU A 461 -21.74 -55.71 42.26
N ILE A 462 -22.72 -54.89 42.71
CA ILE A 462 -23.93 -55.42 43.41
C ILE A 462 -24.73 -56.33 42.48
N ILE A 463 -24.97 -55.87 41.20
CA ILE A 463 -25.69 -56.68 40.25
C ILE A 463 -24.95 -57.97 39.95
N SER A 464 -23.62 -57.93 39.77
CA SER A 464 -22.81 -59.16 39.59
C SER A 464 -22.91 -60.13 40.70
N VAL A 465 -22.86 -59.65 41.96
CA VAL A 465 -23.04 -60.54 43.17
C VAL A 465 -24.44 -61.16 43.15
N VAL A 466 -25.49 -60.41 42.85
CA VAL A 466 -26.89 -60.95 42.82
C VAL A 466 -27.00 -61.99 41.68
N VAL A 467 -26.48 -61.71 40.47
CA VAL A 467 -26.51 -62.70 39.38
C VAL A 467 -25.78 -63.98 39.71
N ILE A 468 -24.57 -63.88 40.28
CA ILE A 468 -23.79 -65.08 40.74
C ILE A 468 -24.58 -65.86 41.78
N SER A 469 -25.14 -65.18 42.79
CA SER A 469 -25.94 -65.83 43.83
C SER A 469 -27.16 -66.55 43.30
N LEU A 470 -27.91 -65.92 42.40
CA LEU A 470 -29.05 -66.53 41.72
C LEU A 470 -28.66 -67.71 40.85
N TYR A 471 -27.55 -67.61 40.13
CA TYR A 471 -26.99 -68.76 39.37
C TYR A 471 -26.65 -69.96 40.28
N LEU A 472 -26.00 -69.70 41.36
CA LEU A 472 -25.65 -70.77 42.32
C LEU A 472 -26.90 -71.41 42.96
N ILE A 473 -27.92 -70.61 43.26
CA ILE A 473 -29.21 -71.14 43.82
C ILE A 473 -29.92 -72.02 42.76
N ILE A 474 -29.99 -71.56 41.49
CA ILE A 474 -30.60 -72.36 40.42
C ILE A 474 -29.86 -73.67 40.25
N ARG A 475 -28.52 -73.60 40.11
CA ARG A 475 -27.68 -74.79 39.93
C ARG A 475 -27.85 -75.76 41.10
N ARG A 476 -27.96 -75.31 42.33
CA ARG A 476 -28.22 -76.15 43.48
C ARG A 476 -29.60 -76.83 43.45
N LYS A 477 -30.63 -76.10 42.99
CA LYS A 477 -31.99 -76.66 42.81
C LYS A 477 -32.04 -77.68 41.70
N GLU A 478 -31.34 -77.51 40.66
CA GLU A 478 -31.25 -78.50 39.58
C GLU A 478 -30.53 -79.76 40.00
N SER A 479 -29.43 -79.62 40.70
CA SER A 479 -28.72 -80.81 41.23
C SER A 479 -29.53 -81.59 42.29
N THR A 480 -30.48 -80.97 43.00
CA THR A 480 -31.38 -81.63 43.95
C THR A 480 -32.60 -82.27 43.32
N LYS A 481 -32.89 -82.00 42.00
CA LYS A 481 -33.95 -82.66 41.23
C LYS A 481 -33.48 -83.90 40.49
N VAL A 482 -32.18 -84.14 40.38
CA VAL A 482 -31.58 -85.27 39.64
C VAL A 482 -31.21 -86.43 40.58
N ASN A 483 -31.33 -86.26 41.93
CA ASN A 483 -31.26 -87.32 42.95
C ASN A 483 -32.67 -87.56 43.42
#